data_06fba9cb5c7cf10968f98fe1ace41d42
#
_entry.id   06fba9cb5c7cf10968f98fe1ace41d42
#
_cell.length_a   1.000
_cell.length_b   1.000
_cell.length_c   1.000
_cell.angle_alpha   90.00
_cell.angle_beta   90.00
_cell.angle_gamma   90.00
#
_symmetry.space_group_name_H-M   'P 1'
#
loop_
_entity.id
_entity.type
_entity.pdbx_description
1 polymer ?
#
loop_
_entity_poly.entity_id
_entity_poly.type
_entity_poly.pdbx_seq_one_letter_code
_entity_poly.pdbx_strand_id
1 'polypeptide(L)'
;MVLNMLKHRKWDRHKKGGLNFTELGFGSAPLGNLYKSIFDEEANDTLNRAWDLGVRYYDTAPLYGLGLSETRLNRFLRSKNKNDYILSSKVGRIMKPCKAEDQTGIGKWFDVPFRKELYDYSYDGVMRSFEFSLERLGVSKIDILYVHDLCIFTHGSKTASDERISEFFDKKGYEAMLSLRDQNVISAIGGGINEWEVCQYLAER
;
A
#
# COMPACT_ATOMS: atom_id res chain seq x y z
N MET A 1 19.25 27.24 10.43
CA MET A 1 18.80 26.16 11.32
C MET A 1 19.10 24.84 10.60
N VAL A 2 20.14 24.12 11.01
CA VAL A 2 20.46 22.81 10.41
C VAL A 2 19.35 21.85 10.83
N LEU A 3 18.44 21.52 9.93
CA LEU A 3 17.49 20.43 10.15
C LEU A 3 18.33 19.17 10.39
N ASN A 4 18.25 18.60 11.58
CA ASN A 4 18.81 17.27 11.83
C ASN A 4 18.16 16.33 10.84
N MET A 5 18.93 15.85 9.86
CA MET A 5 18.44 14.85 8.91
C MET A 5 18.01 13.60 9.69
N LEU A 6 16.88 13.03 9.32
CA LEU A 6 16.41 11.77 9.91
C LEU A 6 17.49 10.71 9.78
N LYS A 7 17.69 9.93 10.82
CA LYS A 7 18.58 8.78 10.76
C LYS A 7 17.99 7.72 9.82
N HIS A 8 18.87 6.89 9.29
CA HIS A 8 18.50 5.82 8.39
C HIS A 8 18.79 4.46 9.04
N ARG A 9 17.91 3.48 8.73
CA ARG A 9 18.10 2.09 9.10
C ARG A 9 18.16 1.24 7.82
N LYS A 10 19.28 0.52 7.66
CA LYS A 10 19.44 -0.39 6.55
C LYS A 10 18.78 -1.73 6.87
N TRP A 11 17.97 -2.22 5.93
CA TRP A 11 17.43 -3.58 5.94
C TRP A 11 18.04 -4.33 4.75
N ASP A 12 18.82 -5.36 5.01
CA ASP A 12 19.62 -6.08 4.00
C ASP A 12 19.43 -7.61 4.03
N ARG A 13 18.29 -8.07 4.54
CA ARG A 13 17.93 -9.49 4.56
C ARG A 13 17.74 -10.11 3.16
N HIS A 14 17.80 -9.32 2.10
CA HIS A 14 17.67 -9.79 0.73
C HIS A 14 19.03 -9.73 0.00
N LYS A 15 19.36 -10.78 -0.78
CA LYS A 15 20.67 -10.96 -1.47
C LYS A 15 20.99 -9.89 -2.54
N LYS A 16 20.05 -9.03 -2.93
CA LYS A 16 20.17 -8.13 -4.10
C LYS A 16 20.04 -6.64 -3.79
N GLY A 17 20.40 -6.22 -2.61
CA GLY A 17 20.38 -4.81 -2.20
C GLY A 17 19.37 -4.54 -1.11
N GLY A 18 19.83 -3.93 -0.03
CA GLY A 18 19.02 -3.59 1.11
C GLY A 18 18.15 -2.35 0.84
N LEU A 19 17.11 -2.20 1.64
CA LEU A 19 16.31 -0.98 1.72
C LEU A 19 16.89 -0.08 2.81
N ASN A 20 16.99 1.21 2.52
CA ASN A 20 17.54 2.20 3.46
C ASN A 20 16.41 3.11 3.96
N PHE A 21 15.74 2.69 5.03
CA PHE A 21 14.60 3.40 5.60
C PHE A 21 15.02 4.64 6.39
N THR A 22 14.28 5.73 6.26
CA THR A 22 14.28 6.77 7.28
C THR A 22 13.58 6.24 8.55
N GLU A 23 14.03 6.65 9.74
CA GLU A 23 13.43 6.21 11.03
C GLU A 23 11.97 6.60 11.16
N LEU A 24 11.55 7.66 10.48
CA LEU A 24 10.15 8.07 10.35
C LEU A 24 9.68 7.82 8.93
N GLY A 25 8.56 7.11 8.77
CA GLY A 25 7.85 6.91 7.51
C GLY A 25 6.56 7.73 7.45
N PHE A 26 6.05 7.91 6.25
CA PHE A 26 4.79 8.61 5.99
C PHE A 26 3.69 7.59 5.62
N GLY A 27 2.67 7.47 6.48
CA GLY A 27 1.47 6.70 6.20
C GLY A 27 0.41 7.56 5.51
N SER A 28 0.01 7.18 4.31
CA SER A 28 -0.79 8.04 3.42
C SER A 28 -2.31 7.78 3.47
N ALA A 29 -2.83 7.03 4.42
CA ALA A 29 -4.28 6.81 4.54
C ALA A 29 -5.08 8.13 4.66
N PRO A 30 -4.64 9.14 5.42
CA PRO A 30 -5.32 10.43 5.48
C PRO A 30 -5.36 11.16 4.13
N LEU A 31 -4.38 10.94 3.24
CA LEU A 31 -4.41 11.48 1.88
C LEU A 31 -5.51 10.87 1.00
N GLY A 32 -6.14 9.80 1.44
CA GLY A 32 -7.34 9.21 0.84
C GLY A 32 -8.65 9.82 1.37
N ASN A 33 -8.60 10.96 2.05
CA ASN A 33 -9.78 11.57 2.69
C ASN A 33 -10.42 10.65 3.75
N LEU A 34 -9.58 10.03 4.58
CA LEU A 34 -10.04 9.21 5.70
C LEU A 34 -10.70 10.10 6.76
N TYR A 35 -11.96 9.79 7.09
CA TYR A 35 -12.83 10.49 8.05
C TYR A 35 -13.21 11.93 7.73
N LYS A 36 -12.49 12.61 6.86
CA LYS A 36 -12.82 13.95 6.35
C LYS A 36 -12.19 14.20 5.00
N SER A 37 -12.81 15.04 4.19
CA SER A 37 -12.21 15.53 2.96
C SER A 37 -11.10 16.54 3.26
N ILE A 38 -10.02 16.49 2.49
CA ILE A 38 -8.98 17.53 2.41
C ILE A 38 -8.79 17.93 0.95
N PHE A 39 -8.33 19.16 0.71
CA PHE A 39 -8.01 19.61 -0.63
C PHE A 39 -6.70 19.02 -1.15
N ASP A 40 -6.56 18.93 -2.46
CA ASP A 40 -5.33 18.43 -3.11
C ASP A 40 -4.11 19.28 -2.74
N GLU A 41 -4.28 20.59 -2.53
CA GLU A 41 -3.24 21.51 -2.08
C GLU A 41 -2.76 21.15 -0.66
N GLU A 42 -3.67 20.95 0.30
CA GLU A 42 -3.34 20.54 1.66
C GLU A 42 -2.58 19.20 1.68
N ALA A 43 -3.02 18.25 0.85
CA ALA A 43 -2.36 16.96 0.71
C ALA A 43 -0.93 17.13 0.16
N ASN A 44 -0.74 17.96 -0.87
CA ASN A 44 0.55 18.23 -1.48
C ASN A 44 1.50 18.97 -0.53
N ASP A 45 1.02 19.96 0.22
CA ASP A 45 1.80 20.69 1.20
C ASP A 45 2.28 19.80 2.34
N THR A 46 1.41 18.89 2.80
CA THR A 46 1.77 17.87 3.80
C THR A 46 2.89 16.96 3.30
N LEU A 47 2.82 16.49 2.05
CA LEU A 47 3.84 15.66 1.43
C LEU A 47 5.17 16.43 1.24
N ASN A 48 5.12 17.67 0.75
CA ASN A 48 6.30 18.52 0.61
C ASN A 48 6.95 18.77 1.97
N ARG A 49 6.15 19.06 2.99
CA ARG A 49 6.69 19.27 4.34
C ARG A 49 7.36 18.02 4.91
N ALA A 50 6.76 16.84 4.72
CA ALA A 50 7.38 15.57 5.12
C ALA A 50 8.72 15.33 4.38
N TRP A 51 8.76 15.60 3.07
CA TRP A 51 9.97 15.52 2.28
C TRP A 51 11.08 16.46 2.75
N ASP A 52 10.74 17.71 3.00
CA ASP A 52 11.67 18.74 3.47
C ASP A 52 12.24 18.43 4.87
N LEU A 53 11.46 17.72 5.69
CA LEU A 53 11.88 17.19 6.98
C LEU A 53 12.72 15.91 6.88
N GLY A 54 12.97 15.40 5.67
CA GLY A 54 13.84 14.27 5.42
C GLY A 54 13.14 12.90 5.36
N VAL A 55 11.80 12.83 5.41
CA VAL A 55 11.08 11.56 5.25
C VAL A 55 11.30 11.01 3.84
N ARG A 56 11.69 9.73 3.74
CA ARG A 56 11.99 9.04 2.47
C ARG A 56 11.35 7.65 2.38
N TYR A 57 10.44 7.32 3.29
CA TYR A 57 9.60 6.12 3.21
C TYR A 57 8.14 6.51 3.19
N TYR A 58 7.41 6.09 2.15
CA TYR A 58 6.00 6.39 1.92
C TYR A 58 5.22 5.08 1.80
N ASP A 59 4.18 4.93 2.63
CA ASP A 59 3.27 3.77 2.60
C ASP A 59 1.89 4.20 2.13
N THR A 60 1.32 3.43 1.20
CA THR A 60 -0.02 3.62 0.66
C THR A 60 -0.77 2.29 0.48
N ALA A 61 -1.98 2.35 -0.05
CA ALA A 61 -2.77 1.19 -0.46
C ALA A 61 -3.84 1.58 -1.49
N PRO A 62 -4.29 0.63 -2.33
CA PRO A 62 -5.45 0.82 -3.21
C PRO A 62 -6.71 1.26 -2.45
N LEU A 63 -6.94 0.68 -1.26
CA LEU A 63 -8.08 1.03 -0.41
C LEU A 63 -8.10 2.50 0.01
N TYR A 64 -6.95 3.14 0.20
CA TYR A 64 -6.88 4.48 0.78
C TYR A 64 -7.52 5.51 -0.14
N GLY A 65 -8.77 5.89 0.20
CA GLY A 65 -9.61 6.74 -0.62
C GLY A 65 -9.96 6.12 -1.98
N LEU A 66 -10.12 4.79 -2.05
CA LEU A 66 -10.42 4.07 -3.29
C LEU A 66 -9.47 4.44 -4.43
N GLY A 67 -8.17 4.56 -4.11
CA GLY A 67 -7.09 4.94 -5.03
C GLY A 67 -6.73 6.42 -5.04
N LEU A 68 -7.44 7.30 -4.30
CA LEU A 68 -7.13 8.73 -4.24
C LEU A 68 -5.76 8.99 -3.64
N SER A 69 -5.39 8.28 -2.56
CA SER A 69 -4.07 8.40 -1.93
C SER A 69 -2.93 8.10 -2.91
N GLU A 70 -3.04 7.02 -3.68
CA GLU A 70 -2.04 6.67 -4.71
C GLU A 70 -1.97 7.75 -5.80
N THR A 71 -3.10 8.32 -6.23
CA THR A 71 -3.14 9.40 -7.21
C THR A 71 -2.48 10.69 -6.69
N ARG A 72 -2.68 11.02 -5.41
CA ARG A 72 -2.03 12.18 -4.78
C ARG A 72 -0.52 11.97 -4.62
N LEU A 73 -0.11 10.77 -4.23
CA LEU A 73 1.31 10.39 -4.21
C LEU A 73 1.94 10.45 -5.60
N ASN A 74 1.25 10.04 -6.66
CA ASN A 74 1.74 10.18 -8.04
C ASN A 74 2.11 11.63 -8.35
N ARG A 75 1.18 12.57 -8.12
CA ARG A 75 1.42 14.01 -8.40
C ARG A 75 2.66 14.54 -7.68
N PHE A 76 2.88 14.08 -6.45
CA PHE A 76 4.03 14.46 -5.64
C PHE A 76 5.33 13.77 -6.08
N LEU A 77 5.30 12.45 -6.26
CA LEU A 77 6.49 11.63 -6.53
C LEU A 77 7.04 11.78 -7.94
N ARG A 78 6.22 12.18 -8.93
CA ARG A 78 6.66 12.36 -10.33
C ARG A 78 7.82 13.37 -10.50
N SER A 79 7.99 14.29 -9.55
CA SER A 79 9.11 15.27 -9.54
C SER A 79 10.32 14.80 -8.73
N LYS A 80 10.26 13.61 -8.11
CA LYS A 80 11.31 13.07 -7.24
C LYS A 80 12.06 11.94 -7.96
N ASN A 81 13.37 11.83 -7.69
CA ASN A 81 14.13 10.70 -8.21
C ASN A 81 13.70 9.42 -7.45
N LYS A 82 13.38 8.34 -8.18
CA LYS A 82 12.93 7.08 -7.60
C LYS A 82 13.95 6.47 -6.63
N ASN A 83 15.24 6.74 -6.81
CA ASN A 83 16.29 6.24 -5.93
C ASN A 83 16.37 6.98 -4.58
N ASP A 84 15.67 8.10 -4.43
CA ASP A 84 15.71 8.92 -3.22
C ASP A 84 14.65 8.53 -2.18
N TYR A 85 13.74 7.61 -2.51
CA TYR A 85 12.68 7.20 -1.59
C TYR A 85 12.33 5.72 -1.72
N ILE A 86 11.75 5.18 -0.65
CA ILE A 86 11.13 3.85 -0.61
C ILE A 86 9.62 4.03 -0.67
N LEU A 87 8.96 3.21 -1.48
CA LEU A 87 7.52 3.20 -1.64
C LEU A 87 6.96 1.80 -1.35
N SER A 88 5.97 1.73 -0.47
CA SER A 88 5.18 0.52 -0.27
C SER A 88 3.73 0.73 -0.70
N SER A 89 3.12 -0.32 -1.22
CA SER A 89 1.67 -0.42 -1.43
C SER A 89 1.18 -1.81 -1.04
N LYS A 90 -0.10 -2.09 -1.27
CA LYS A 90 -0.73 -3.31 -0.80
C LYS A 90 -1.51 -4.00 -1.93
N VAL A 91 -1.75 -5.31 -1.78
CA VAL A 91 -2.51 -6.13 -2.74
C VAL A 91 -3.61 -6.94 -2.06
N GLY A 92 -4.48 -7.55 -2.86
CA GLY A 92 -5.64 -8.33 -2.40
C GLY A 92 -6.95 -7.54 -2.45
N ARG A 93 -6.88 -6.24 -2.78
CA ARG A 93 -8.05 -5.38 -2.97
C ARG A 93 -7.97 -4.67 -4.32
N ILE A 94 -9.00 -4.82 -5.15
CA ILE A 94 -9.12 -4.20 -6.46
C ILE A 94 -10.18 -3.10 -6.40
N MET A 95 -9.82 -1.88 -6.79
CA MET A 95 -10.72 -0.74 -6.85
C MET A 95 -11.35 -0.66 -8.25
N LYS A 96 -12.56 -1.21 -8.42
CA LYS A 96 -13.26 -1.24 -9.70
C LYS A 96 -14.15 -0.01 -9.86
N PRO A 97 -14.10 0.72 -10.98
CA PRO A 97 -15.06 1.79 -11.27
C PRO A 97 -16.50 1.30 -11.16
N CYS A 98 -17.37 2.13 -10.59
CA CYS A 98 -18.79 1.81 -10.41
C CYS A 98 -19.63 3.08 -10.49
N LYS A 99 -20.97 2.92 -10.43
CA LYS A 99 -21.87 4.05 -10.22
C LYS A 99 -21.86 4.48 -8.75
N ALA A 100 -22.37 5.68 -8.48
CA ALA A 100 -22.40 6.25 -7.13
C ALA A 100 -23.12 5.33 -6.11
N GLU A 101 -24.24 4.73 -6.52
CA GLU A 101 -25.04 3.83 -5.69
C GLU A 101 -24.34 2.53 -5.29
N ASP A 102 -23.32 2.12 -6.06
CA ASP A 102 -22.53 0.88 -5.83
C ASP A 102 -21.24 1.14 -5.06
N GLN A 103 -20.93 2.39 -4.69
CA GLN A 103 -19.68 2.76 -4.05
C GLN A 103 -19.54 2.11 -2.67
N THR A 104 -18.34 1.57 -2.39
CA THR A 104 -17.98 1.06 -1.05
C THR A 104 -17.27 2.12 -0.22
N GLY A 105 -17.16 1.87 1.10
CA GLY A 105 -16.42 2.77 2.01
C GLY A 105 -17.13 4.07 2.37
N ILE A 106 -18.45 4.15 2.14
CA ILE A 106 -19.30 5.29 2.54
C ILE A 106 -19.19 5.48 4.06
N GLY A 107 -19.05 6.75 4.48
CA GLY A 107 -18.87 7.11 5.90
C GLY A 107 -17.43 6.95 6.43
N LYS A 108 -16.54 6.34 5.65
CA LYS A 108 -15.11 6.22 5.97
C LYS A 108 -14.24 7.08 5.04
N TRP A 109 -14.56 7.09 3.74
CA TRP A 109 -13.86 7.83 2.71
C TRP A 109 -14.77 8.92 2.14
N PHE A 110 -14.28 10.15 2.04
CA PHE A 110 -15.04 11.34 1.64
C PHE A 110 -14.48 11.92 0.33
N ASP A 111 -15.35 12.40 -0.56
CA ASP A 111 -14.96 13.00 -1.84
C ASP A 111 -13.93 12.18 -2.62
N VAL A 112 -14.22 10.90 -2.79
CA VAL A 112 -13.35 9.93 -3.46
C VAL A 112 -13.95 9.48 -4.80
N PRO A 113 -13.13 8.92 -5.71
CA PRO A 113 -13.65 8.39 -6.97
C PRO A 113 -14.72 7.31 -6.76
N PHE A 114 -15.76 7.28 -7.60
CA PHE A 114 -16.79 6.25 -7.57
C PHE A 114 -16.19 4.90 -7.95
N ARG A 115 -15.82 4.13 -6.94
CA ARG A 115 -15.26 2.79 -7.07
C ARG A 115 -15.83 1.89 -5.99
N LYS A 116 -15.92 0.60 -6.32
CA LYS A 116 -16.19 -0.45 -5.36
C LYS A 116 -14.96 -1.30 -5.13
N GLU A 117 -14.78 -1.69 -3.90
CA GLU A 117 -13.76 -2.61 -3.47
C GLU A 117 -14.17 -4.04 -3.78
N LEU A 118 -13.25 -4.80 -4.36
CA LEU A 118 -13.37 -6.24 -4.56
C LEU A 118 -12.17 -6.93 -3.93
N TYR A 119 -12.41 -7.96 -3.13
CA TYR A 119 -11.36 -8.81 -2.60
C TYR A 119 -10.99 -9.88 -3.63
N ASP A 120 -9.70 -9.98 -3.93
CA ASP A 120 -9.15 -11.04 -4.79
C ASP A 120 -7.70 -11.28 -4.39
N TYR A 121 -7.49 -12.32 -3.58
CA TYR A 121 -6.18 -12.71 -3.08
C TYR A 121 -5.54 -13.83 -3.91
N SER A 122 -6.12 -14.18 -5.06
CA SER A 122 -5.54 -15.13 -6.01
C SER A 122 -4.28 -14.57 -6.68
N TYR A 123 -3.53 -15.40 -7.39
CA TYR A 123 -2.38 -15.00 -8.20
C TYR A 123 -2.74 -13.83 -9.13
N ASP A 124 -3.80 -13.98 -9.92
CA ASP A 124 -4.24 -12.96 -10.87
C ASP A 124 -4.77 -11.70 -10.17
N GLY A 125 -5.42 -11.85 -9.00
CA GLY A 125 -5.91 -10.74 -8.18
C GLY A 125 -4.75 -9.90 -7.64
N VAL A 126 -3.70 -10.55 -7.13
CA VAL A 126 -2.48 -9.90 -6.66
C VAL A 126 -1.79 -9.15 -7.80
N MET A 127 -1.61 -9.80 -8.96
CA MET A 127 -0.96 -9.17 -10.12
C MET A 127 -1.74 -7.96 -10.62
N ARG A 128 -3.06 -8.08 -10.81
CA ARG A 128 -3.92 -6.95 -11.21
C ARG A 128 -3.92 -5.81 -10.21
N SER A 129 -3.97 -6.12 -8.90
CA SER A 129 -3.91 -5.10 -7.86
C SER A 129 -2.60 -4.33 -7.91
N PHE A 130 -1.48 -5.05 -8.12
CA PHE A 130 -0.14 -4.47 -8.27
C PHE A 130 -0.04 -3.57 -9.52
N GLU A 131 -0.48 -4.05 -10.68
CA GLU A 131 -0.46 -3.29 -11.94
C GLU A 131 -1.29 -2.00 -11.84
N PHE A 132 -2.51 -2.08 -11.30
CA PHE A 132 -3.36 -0.91 -11.09
C PHE A 132 -2.76 0.08 -10.07
N SER A 133 -1.98 -0.39 -9.10
CA SER A 133 -1.25 0.50 -8.20
C SER A 133 -0.10 1.21 -8.91
N LEU A 134 0.64 0.53 -9.78
CA LEU A 134 1.67 1.16 -10.62
C LEU A 134 1.08 2.27 -11.51
N GLU A 135 -0.07 2.00 -12.14
CA GLU A 135 -0.79 2.98 -12.97
C GLU A 135 -1.21 4.21 -12.16
N ARG A 136 -1.87 4.02 -11.00
CA ARG A 136 -2.33 5.13 -10.16
C ARG A 136 -1.18 5.94 -9.57
N LEU A 137 -0.11 5.27 -9.16
CA LEU A 137 1.11 5.89 -8.63
C LEU A 137 1.98 6.53 -9.70
N GLY A 138 1.81 6.15 -10.98
CA GLY A 138 2.62 6.66 -12.08
C GLY A 138 4.11 6.31 -11.96
N VAL A 139 4.42 5.17 -11.35
CA VAL A 139 5.80 4.70 -11.13
C VAL A 139 6.03 3.35 -11.81
N SER A 140 7.28 3.08 -12.16
CA SER A 140 7.68 1.79 -12.73
C SER A 140 8.02 0.74 -11.66
N LYS A 141 8.13 1.15 -10.39
CA LYS A 141 8.54 0.27 -9.29
C LYS A 141 7.90 0.68 -7.97
N ILE A 142 7.38 -0.33 -7.25
CA ILE A 142 7.06 -0.29 -5.82
C ILE A 142 8.13 -1.13 -5.12
N ASP A 143 8.67 -0.65 -3.99
CA ASP A 143 9.78 -1.35 -3.31
C ASP A 143 9.29 -2.47 -2.41
N ILE A 144 8.16 -2.26 -1.74
CA ILE A 144 7.60 -3.23 -0.79
C ILE A 144 6.13 -3.47 -1.11
N LEU A 145 5.73 -4.72 -1.15
CA LEU A 145 4.35 -5.12 -1.38
C LEU A 145 3.81 -5.88 -0.17
N TYR A 146 2.71 -5.41 0.39
CA TYR A 146 2.03 -6.05 1.50
C TYR A 146 0.74 -6.74 1.04
N VAL A 147 0.47 -7.97 1.53
CA VAL A 147 -0.90 -8.48 1.46
C VAL A 147 -1.76 -7.72 2.46
N HIS A 148 -2.95 -7.24 2.04
CA HIS A 148 -3.76 -6.31 2.81
C HIS A 148 -4.90 -7.02 3.54
N ASP A 149 -4.94 -6.84 4.88
CA ASP A 149 -6.10 -7.13 5.72
C ASP A 149 -6.73 -8.53 5.57
N LEU A 150 -5.97 -9.58 5.86
CA LEU A 150 -6.47 -10.97 5.92
C LEU A 150 -7.11 -11.31 7.29
N CYS A 151 -7.54 -10.32 8.07
CA CYS A 151 -7.87 -10.46 9.49
C CYS A 151 -9.37 -10.40 9.78
N ILE A 152 -9.77 -10.84 10.99
CA ILE A 152 -11.16 -10.85 11.46
C ILE A 152 -11.72 -9.43 11.49
N PHE A 153 -10.92 -8.45 11.93
CA PHE A 153 -11.32 -7.04 11.96
C PHE A 153 -11.87 -6.56 10.61
N THR A 154 -11.30 -7.03 9.51
CA THR A 154 -11.73 -6.63 8.17
C THR A 154 -12.90 -7.48 7.65
N HIS A 155 -12.86 -8.78 7.88
CA HIS A 155 -13.81 -9.73 7.27
C HIS A 155 -14.97 -10.11 8.21
N GLY A 156 -14.98 -9.62 9.45
CA GLY A 156 -16.10 -9.72 10.39
C GLY A 156 -16.21 -11.05 11.14
N SER A 157 -15.53 -12.10 10.72
CA SER A 157 -15.50 -13.39 11.41
C SER A 157 -14.21 -14.15 11.16
N LYS A 158 -13.91 -15.09 12.09
CA LYS A 158 -12.76 -15.99 11.92
C LYS A 158 -12.89 -16.82 10.64
N THR A 159 -14.07 -17.38 10.38
CA THR A 159 -14.32 -18.17 9.16
C THR A 159 -14.02 -17.37 7.89
N ALA A 160 -14.54 -16.16 7.78
CA ALA A 160 -14.28 -15.31 6.62
C ALA A 160 -12.80 -14.91 6.51
N SER A 161 -12.12 -14.66 7.62
CA SER A 161 -10.67 -14.41 7.64
C SER A 161 -9.89 -15.65 7.17
N ASP A 162 -10.20 -16.83 7.70
CA ASP A 162 -9.58 -18.10 7.31
C ASP A 162 -9.78 -18.40 5.80
N GLU A 163 -10.96 -18.11 5.26
CA GLU A 163 -11.26 -18.24 3.82
C GLU A 163 -10.35 -17.34 2.98
N ARG A 164 -10.10 -16.10 3.41
CA ARG A 164 -9.19 -15.17 2.70
C ARG A 164 -7.73 -15.60 2.81
N ILE A 165 -7.32 -16.10 3.96
CA ILE A 165 -5.99 -16.68 4.14
C ILE A 165 -5.80 -17.90 3.23
N SER A 166 -6.80 -18.82 3.20
CA SER A 166 -6.79 -19.97 2.31
C SER A 166 -6.78 -19.55 0.84
N GLU A 167 -7.59 -18.56 0.46
CA GLU A 167 -7.57 -18.02 -0.91
C GLU A 167 -6.17 -17.52 -1.30
N PHE A 168 -5.50 -16.78 -0.41
CA PHE A 168 -4.17 -16.25 -0.67
C PHE A 168 -3.11 -17.33 -0.90
N PHE A 169 -3.15 -18.42 -0.16
CA PHE A 169 -2.20 -19.53 -0.33
C PHE A 169 -2.66 -20.49 -1.43
N ASP A 170 -3.89 -21.01 -1.37
CA ASP A 170 -4.37 -22.08 -2.26
C ASP A 170 -4.53 -21.61 -3.70
N LYS A 171 -4.88 -20.31 -3.91
CA LYS A 171 -4.94 -19.68 -5.24
C LYS A 171 -3.67 -18.93 -5.63
N LYS A 172 -2.54 -19.24 -4.96
CA LYS A 172 -1.18 -18.79 -5.33
C LYS A 172 -0.96 -17.27 -5.28
N GLY A 173 -1.69 -16.54 -4.46
CA GLY A 173 -1.43 -15.10 -4.26
C GLY A 173 -0.07 -14.85 -3.60
N TYR A 174 0.35 -15.72 -2.67
CA TYR A 174 1.69 -15.66 -2.08
C TYR A 174 2.77 -15.88 -3.12
N GLU A 175 2.62 -16.87 -4.00
CA GLU A 175 3.56 -17.15 -5.09
C GLU A 175 3.65 -16.00 -6.09
N ALA A 176 2.55 -15.24 -6.32
CA ALA A 176 2.60 -14.04 -7.15
C ALA A 176 3.52 -12.99 -6.52
N MET A 177 3.41 -12.74 -5.22
CA MET A 177 4.31 -11.81 -4.50
C MET A 177 5.76 -12.29 -4.50
N LEU A 178 6.00 -13.60 -4.30
CA LEU A 178 7.33 -14.20 -4.41
C LEU A 178 7.91 -14.02 -5.81
N SER A 179 7.13 -14.28 -6.86
CA SER A 179 7.54 -14.12 -8.25
C SER A 179 7.97 -12.68 -8.56
N LEU A 180 7.20 -11.67 -8.13
CA LEU A 180 7.56 -10.26 -8.27
C LEU A 180 8.89 -9.93 -7.57
N ARG A 181 9.11 -10.47 -6.37
CA ARG A 181 10.36 -10.28 -5.61
C ARG A 181 11.54 -10.97 -6.30
N ASP A 182 11.38 -12.20 -6.72
CA ASP A 182 12.46 -13.01 -7.30
C ASP A 182 12.88 -12.48 -8.68
N GLN A 183 11.96 -11.85 -9.41
CA GLN A 183 12.22 -11.10 -10.64
C GLN A 183 12.79 -9.68 -10.39
N ASN A 184 12.94 -9.25 -9.13
CA ASN A 184 13.37 -7.91 -8.70
C ASN A 184 12.44 -6.77 -9.13
N VAL A 185 11.19 -7.06 -9.42
CA VAL A 185 10.16 -6.05 -9.65
C VAL A 185 9.85 -5.30 -8.37
N ILE A 186 9.85 -6.04 -7.24
CA ILE A 186 9.79 -5.49 -5.88
C ILE A 186 11.01 -5.97 -5.07
N SER A 187 11.29 -5.33 -3.93
CA SER A 187 12.43 -5.67 -3.07
C SER A 187 12.04 -6.51 -1.85
N ALA A 188 10.82 -6.34 -1.35
CA ALA A 188 10.35 -7.05 -0.15
C ALA A 188 8.84 -7.30 -0.20
N ILE A 189 8.41 -8.29 0.56
CA ILE A 189 6.99 -8.63 0.79
C ILE A 189 6.70 -8.65 2.29
N GLY A 190 5.43 -8.51 2.65
CA GLY A 190 4.96 -8.58 4.04
C GLY A 190 3.45 -8.58 4.17
N GLY A 191 2.95 -8.44 5.40
CA GLY A 191 1.53 -8.29 5.72
C GLY A 191 1.21 -6.88 6.23
N GLY A 192 0.18 -6.24 5.67
CA GLY A 192 -0.41 -4.99 6.14
C GLY A 192 -1.74 -5.29 6.82
N ILE A 193 -1.73 -5.64 8.10
CA ILE A 193 -2.82 -6.33 8.80
C ILE A 193 -3.02 -5.70 10.17
N ASN A 194 -4.28 -5.63 10.65
CA ASN A 194 -4.62 -5.00 11.93
C ASN A 194 -4.46 -5.94 13.16
N GLU A 195 -4.30 -7.25 12.94
CA GLU A 195 -4.22 -8.26 14.00
C GLU A 195 -2.85 -8.96 13.96
N TRP A 196 -2.13 -8.95 15.08
CA TRP A 196 -0.78 -9.48 15.15
C TRP A 196 -0.73 -11.02 14.97
N GLU A 197 -1.79 -11.73 15.37
CA GLU A 197 -1.89 -13.19 15.24
C GLU A 197 -1.81 -13.62 13.77
N VAL A 198 -2.46 -12.89 12.87
CA VAL A 198 -2.38 -13.14 11.43
C VAL A 198 -0.98 -12.79 10.90
N CYS A 199 -0.35 -11.73 11.41
CA CYS A 199 1.04 -11.41 11.05
C CYS A 199 2.00 -12.52 11.47
N GLN A 200 1.84 -13.07 12.67
CA GLN A 200 2.63 -14.21 13.15
C GLN A 200 2.43 -15.43 12.24
N TYR A 201 1.17 -15.79 11.97
CA TYR A 201 0.85 -16.91 11.08
C TYR A 201 1.50 -16.79 9.68
N LEU A 202 1.49 -15.59 9.10
CA LEU A 202 2.13 -15.33 7.81
C LEU A 202 3.65 -15.40 7.88
N ALA A 203 4.26 -14.99 9.00
CA ALA A 203 5.72 -15.00 9.18
C ALA A 203 6.31 -16.42 9.40
N GLU A 204 5.49 -17.36 9.85
CA GLU A 204 5.85 -18.75 10.08
C GLU A 204 5.77 -19.63 8.81
N ARG A 205 5.27 -19.06 7.70
CA ARG A 205 5.10 -19.71 6.38
C ARG A 205 6.05 -19.15 5.31
#